data_08ddd278ef76c7019594451fe1e489a5
#
_entry.id   08ddd278ef76c7019594451fe1e489a5
#
_cell.length_a   1.000
_cell.length_b   1.000
_cell.length_c   1.000
_cell.angle_alpha   90.00
_cell.angle_beta   90.00
_cell.angle_gamma   90.00
#
_symmetry.space_group_name_H-M   'P 1'
#
loop_
_entity.id
_entity.type
_entity.pdbx_description
1 polymer ?
#
loop_
_entity_poly.entity_id
_entity_poly.type
_entity_poly.pdbx_seq_one_letter_code
_entity_poly.pdbx_strand_id
1 'polypeptide(L)'
;VISMLIFDQDIKEQKMLIAHSKDAVAFCSDDQLNIETVTDKKGVEGFLKKHELMDAAFLDITDTDGIDLSKNIRNAYELSELLVIADASISPMEYMTPDIRAASLLLRPFGTEQSRQVVNQFFHAYYRNQAGQKEERKMVIENRQGKISIPYSKIYYLEVREKKIFVRLKDKEYSKYGTLENVLKELSDDFIRCHRSFAVNKHYIDRVKLSENAIYLEHNIMVPLSRSYKAELKEYMKSLQTKE
;
A
#
# COMPACT_ATOMS: atom_id res chain seq x y z
N VAL A 1 -11.29 5.65 -8.58
CA VAL A 1 -12.47 6.19 -7.83
C VAL A 1 -12.52 5.53 -6.48
N ILE A 2 -12.64 6.33 -5.42
CA ILE A 2 -12.76 5.86 -4.04
C ILE A 2 -14.25 5.92 -3.62
N SER A 3 -14.80 4.80 -3.16
CA SER A 3 -16.14 4.71 -2.58
C SER A 3 -16.07 4.87 -1.05
N MET A 4 -16.77 5.86 -0.51
CA MET A 4 -16.64 6.23 0.89
C MET A 4 -17.99 6.45 1.56
N LEU A 5 -18.16 5.96 2.78
CA LEU A 5 -19.28 6.21 3.67
C LEU A 5 -18.89 7.17 4.79
N ILE A 6 -19.73 8.16 5.07
CA ILE A 6 -19.64 8.94 6.31
C ILE A 6 -20.95 8.74 7.08
N PHE A 7 -20.85 8.06 8.21
CA PHE A 7 -21.92 7.93 9.18
C PHE A 7 -21.64 8.85 10.37
N ASP A 8 -22.47 9.89 10.52
CA ASP A 8 -22.40 10.86 11.60
C ASP A 8 -23.78 11.51 11.74
N GLN A 9 -24.24 11.70 12.97
CA GLN A 9 -25.53 12.37 13.22
C GLN A 9 -25.46 13.88 13.05
N ASP A 10 -24.28 14.49 13.21
CA ASP A 10 -24.09 15.93 13.04
C ASP A 10 -23.79 16.29 11.57
N ILE A 11 -24.78 16.90 10.93
CA ILE A 11 -24.66 17.36 9.53
C ILE A 11 -23.54 18.39 9.33
N LYS A 12 -23.20 19.18 10.37
CA LYS A 12 -22.10 20.16 10.26
C LYS A 12 -20.76 19.45 10.25
N GLU A 13 -20.57 18.44 11.12
CA GLU A 13 -19.40 17.60 11.13
C GLU A 13 -19.28 16.84 9.81
N GLN A 14 -20.35 16.23 9.29
CA GLN A 14 -20.35 15.60 7.97
C GLN A 14 -19.82 16.53 6.86
N LYS A 15 -20.36 17.77 6.77
CA LYS A 15 -19.92 18.75 5.77
C LYS A 15 -18.44 19.08 5.89
N MET A 16 -17.93 19.23 7.09
CA MET A 16 -16.55 19.50 7.38
C MET A 16 -15.66 18.31 6.97
N LEU A 17 -16.06 17.11 7.35
CA LEU A 17 -15.33 15.87 7.01
C LEU A 17 -15.32 15.61 5.50
N ILE A 18 -16.43 15.91 4.78
CA ILE A 18 -16.47 15.84 3.31
C ILE A 18 -15.44 16.80 2.68
N ALA A 19 -15.40 18.05 3.15
CA ALA A 19 -14.47 19.05 2.62
C ALA A 19 -13.02 18.59 2.82
N HIS A 20 -12.67 18.18 4.04
CA HIS A 20 -11.33 17.70 4.35
C HIS A 20 -10.95 16.43 3.57
N SER A 21 -11.90 15.52 3.36
CA SER A 21 -11.65 14.31 2.57
C SER A 21 -11.35 14.64 1.11
N LYS A 22 -12.12 15.56 0.50
CA LYS A 22 -11.86 16.02 -0.87
C LYS A 22 -10.50 16.67 -1.02
N ASP A 23 -10.13 17.55 -0.08
CA ASP A 23 -8.83 18.21 -0.08
C ASP A 23 -7.69 17.20 0.09
N ALA A 24 -7.82 16.26 1.02
CA ALA A 24 -6.81 15.26 1.29
C ALA A 24 -6.60 14.30 0.10
N VAL A 25 -7.68 13.86 -0.55
CA VAL A 25 -7.59 12.99 -1.74
C VAL A 25 -6.97 13.75 -2.90
N ALA A 26 -7.40 15.00 -3.18
CA ALA A 26 -6.83 15.82 -4.24
C ALA A 26 -5.32 16.11 -4.05
N PHE A 27 -4.86 16.16 -2.79
CA PHE A 27 -3.43 16.29 -2.49
C PHE A 27 -2.64 14.99 -2.75
N CYS A 28 -3.25 13.84 -2.51
CA CYS A 28 -2.57 12.54 -2.60
C CYS A 28 -2.65 11.90 -4.00
N SER A 29 -3.69 12.20 -4.79
CA SER A 29 -4.00 11.47 -6.04
C SER A 29 -5.01 12.23 -6.89
N ASP A 30 -5.11 11.84 -8.18
CA ASP A 30 -6.16 12.29 -9.11
C ASP A 30 -7.45 11.46 -9.00
N ASP A 31 -7.62 10.66 -7.95
CA ASP A 31 -8.80 9.83 -7.77
C ASP A 31 -10.06 10.67 -7.54
N GLN A 32 -11.15 10.21 -8.14
CA GLN A 32 -12.48 10.74 -7.82
C GLN A 32 -12.96 10.12 -6.51
N LEU A 33 -13.45 10.95 -5.60
CA LEU A 33 -14.01 10.54 -4.33
C LEU A 33 -15.55 10.58 -4.39
N ASN A 34 -16.16 9.41 -4.28
CA ASN A 34 -17.62 9.24 -4.20
C ASN A 34 -18.02 9.03 -2.74
N ILE A 35 -18.65 10.03 -2.12
CA ILE A 35 -19.03 10.01 -0.70
C ILE A 35 -20.54 9.89 -0.59
N GLU A 36 -21.00 8.87 0.13
CA GLU A 36 -22.38 8.77 0.61
C GLU A 36 -22.40 9.08 2.11
N THR A 37 -23.37 9.92 2.54
CA THR A 37 -23.52 10.32 3.94
C THR A 37 -24.83 9.80 4.50
N VAL A 38 -24.79 9.30 5.72
CA VAL A 38 -25.96 8.79 6.45
C VAL A 38 -25.93 9.28 7.88
N THR A 39 -27.11 9.47 8.47
CA THR A 39 -27.26 10.01 9.84
C THR A 39 -27.85 9.00 10.81
N ASP A 40 -28.29 7.83 10.32
CA ASP A 40 -28.92 6.81 11.15
C ASP A 40 -28.58 5.39 10.69
N LYS A 41 -28.92 4.43 11.52
CA LYS A 41 -28.73 2.99 11.27
C LYS A 41 -29.37 2.51 9.97
N LYS A 42 -30.59 3.02 9.64
CA LYS A 42 -31.30 2.62 8.43
C LYS A 42 -30.55 3.06 7.18
N GLY A 43 -29.92 4.23 7.21
CA GLY A 43 -29.04 4.71 6.16
C GLY A 43 -27.84 3.80 5.97
N VAL A 44 -27.19 3.37 7.05
CA VAL A 44 -26.08 2.40 6.99
C VAL A 44 -26.53 1.07 6.41
N GLU A 45 -27.66 0.51 6.87
CA GLU A 45 -28.22 -0.73 6.34
C GLU A 45 -28.60 -0.59 4.84
N GLY A 46 -29.09 0.59 4.44
CA GLY A 46 -29.36 0.92 3.04
C GLY A 46 -28.11 0.93 2.18
N PHE A 47 -27.03 1.54 2.71
CA PHE A 47 -25.71 1.56 2.07
C PHE A 47 -25.16 0.14 1.87
N LEU A 48 -25.20 -0.69 2.92
CA LEU A 48 -24.72 -2.08 2.87
C LEU A 48 -25.45 -2.93 1.82
N LYS A 49 -26.75 -2.65 1.58
CA LYS A 49 -27.55 -3.37 0.55
C LYS A 49 -27.28 -2.89 -0.87
N LYS A 50 -26.84 -1.64 -1.02
CA LYS A 50 -26.70 -0.97 -2.33
C LYS A 50 -25.28 -1.10 -2.90
N HIS A 51 -24.27 -1.16 -2.05
CA HIS A 51 -22.87 -1.11 -2.45
C HIS A 51 -22.17 -2.44 -2.16
N GLU A 52 -21.55 -3.02 -3.19
CA GLU A 52 -20.75 -4.24 -3.06
C GLU A 52 -19.33 -3.95 -2.58
N LEU A 53 -18.83 -2.74 -2.80
CA LEU A 53 -17.47 -2.30 -2.47
C LEU A 53 -17.51 -0.97 -1.73
N MET A 54 -16.63 -0.85 -0.75
CA MET A 54 -16.33 0.37 -0.03
C MET A 54 -14.84 0.41 0.32
N ASP A 55 -14.19 1.52 0.01
CA ASP A 55 -12.75 1.70 0.24
C ASP A 55 -12.46 2.30 1.62
N ALA A 56 -13.32 3.23 2.07
CA ALA A 56 -13.12 3.95 3.32
C ALA A 56 -14.46 4.27 4.02
N ALA A 57 -14.44 4.38 5.34
CA ALA A 57 -15.58 4.93 6.07
C ALA A 57 -15.14 5.74 7.30
N PHE A 58 -15.90 6.80 7.60
CA PHE A 58 -15.86 7.52 8.86
C PHE A 58 -17.14 7.16 9.64
N LEU A 59 -16.97 6.67 10.86
CA LEU A 59 -18.03 6.03 11.61
C LEU A 59 -18.15 6.66 13.00
N ASP A 60 -19.22 7.38 13.22
CA ASP A 60 -19.61 7.86 14.54
C ASP A 60 -20.11 6.69 15.40
N ILE A 61 -19.43 6.45 16.51
CA ILE A 61 -19.76 5.39 17.47
C ILE A 61 -20.31 5.93 18.79
N THR A 62 -20.65 7.21 18.86
CA THR A 62 -21.14 7.83 20.10
C THR A 62 -22.54 7.38 20.49
N ASP A 63 -23.30 6.83 19.53
CA ASP A 63 -24.61 6.25 19.80
C ASP A 63 -24.50 4.77 20.21
N THR A 64 -25.51 4.26 20.88
CA THR A 64 -25.59 2.91 21.45
C THR A 64 -25.33 1.78 20.45
N ASP A 65 -25.71 1.99 19.18
CA ASP A 65 -25.54 1.00 18.10
C ASP A 65 -24.24 1.21 17.29
N GLY A 66 -23.48 2.31 17.51
CA GLY A 66 -22.36 2.70 16.64
C GLY A 66 -21.23 1.66 16.59
N ILE A 67 -20.93 1.03 17.72
CA ILE A 67 -19.91 -0.03 17.80
C ILE A 67 -20.33 -1.26 16.99
N ASP A 68 -21.60 -1.70 17.14
CA ASP A 68 -22.12 -2.88 16.41
C ASP A 68 -22.24 -2.59 14.90
N LEU A 69 -22.64 -1.37 14.52
CA LEU A 69 -22.62 -0.93 13.13
C LEU A 69 -21.23 -0.97 12.53
N SER A 70 -20.21 -0.54 13.30
CA SER A 70 -18.82 -0.58 12.86
C SER A 70 -18.31 -2.01 12.64
N LYS A 71 -18.70 -2.95 13.48
CA LYS A 71 -18.40 -4.39 13.31
C LYS A 71 -19.12 -4.94 12.05
N ASN A 72 -20.39 -4.59 11.84
CA ASN A 72 -21.14 -5.02 10.67
C ASN A 72 -20.52 -4.49 9.37
N ILE A 73 -20.09 -3.22 9.36
CA ILE A 73 -19.39 -2.61 8.24
C ILE A 73 -18.06 -3.34 7.98
N ARG A 74 -17.28 -3.62 9.02
CA ARG A 74 -16.03 -4.38 8.90
C ARG A 74 -16.26 -5.78 8.33
N ASN A 75 -17.30 -6.48 8.77
CA ASN A 75 -17.64 -7.81 8.28
C ASN A 75 -18.07 -7.78 6.79
N ALA A 76 -18.76 -6.74 6.36
CA ALA A 76 -19.18 -6.56 4.97
C ALA A 76 -18.00 -6.14 4.06
N TYR A 77 -17.07 -5.32 4.59
CA TYR A 77 -15.97 -4.72 3.84
C TYR A 77 -14.64 -4.93 4.57
N GLU A 78 -14.10 -6.14 4.46
CA GLU A 78 -12.94 -6.57 5.23
C GLU A 78 -11.69 -5.72 4.99
N LEU A 79 -11.50 -5.22 3.77
CA LEU A 79 -10.30 -4.48 3.34
C LEU A 79 -10.46 -2.96 3.40
N SER A 80 -11.65 -2.43 3.75
CA SER A 80 -11.86 -0.98 3.83
C SER A 80 -11.06 -0.36 4.99
N GLU A 81 -10.64 0.89 4.83
CA GLU A 81 -10.02 1.65 5.92
C GLU A 81 -11.09 2.39 6.73
N LEU A 82 -11.05 2.27 8.05
CA LEU A 82 -12.06 2.86 8.93
C LEU A 82 -11.44 3.93 9.83
N LEU A 83 -12.07 5.11 9.85
CA LEU A 83 -11.84 6.14 10.87
C LEU A 83 -13.04 6.13 11.81
N VAL A 84 -12.77 5.98 13.10
CA VAL A 84 -13.79 6.01 14.15
C VAL A 84 -13.88 7.42 14.72
N ILE A 85 -15.11 7.91 14.87
CA ILE A 85 -15.41 9.16 15.59
C ILE A 85 -16.02 8.76 16.93
N ALA A 86 -15.38 9.13 18.02
CA ALA A 86 -15.77 8.74 19.36
C ALA A 86 -15.84 9.94 20.31
N ASP A 87 -16.56 9.78 21.40
CA ASP A 87 -16.51 10.68 22.55
C ASP A 87 -15.49 10.14 23.58
N ALA A 88 -14.90 11.04 24.35
CA ALA A 88 -13.94 10.67 25.41
C ALA A 88 -14.55 9.84 26.54
N SER A 89 -15.88 9.78 26.64
CA SER A 89 -16.60 8.93 27.61
C SER A 89 -16.61 7.45 27.22
N ILE A 90 -16.39 7.11 25.93
CA ILE A 90 -16.37 5.73 25.45
C ILE A 90 -14.94 5.19 25.58
N SER A 91 -14.82 4.04 26.26
CA SER A 91 -13.50 3.41 26.44
C SER A 91 -12.91 2.99 25.09
N PRO A 92 -11.65 3.35 24.79
CA PRO A 92 -10.97 2.86 23.59
C PRO A 92 -10.96 1.32 23.47
N MET A 93 -11.04 0.60 24.58
CA MET A 93 -11.10 -0.87 24.57
C MET A 93 -12.37 -1.43 23.92
N GLU A 94 -13.42 -0.63 23.77
CA GLU A 94 -14.66 -1.06 23.14
C GLU A 94 -14.62 -1.01 21.61
N TYR A 95 -13.84 -0.09 21.03
CA TYR A 95 -13.79 0.12 19.58
C TYR A 95 -12.41 -0.11 18.95
N MET A 96 -11.31 -0.06 19.71
CA MET A 96 -9.97 -0.41 19.21
C MET A 96 -9.76 -1.94 19.27
N THR A 97 -10.68 -2.69 18.68
CA THR A 97 -10.69 -4.14 18.69
C THR A 97 -10.34 -4.74 17.33
N PRO A 98 -9.86 -6.00 17.27
CA PRO A 98 -9.61 -6.70 16.02
C PRO A 98 -10.84 -6.81 15.10
N ASP A 99 -12.06 -6.77 15.67
CA ASP A 99 -13.31 -6.87 14.92
C ASP A 99 -13.67 -5.56 14.19
N ILE A 100 -13.13 -4.43 14.64
CA ILE A 100 -13.33 -3.12 13.98
C ILE A 100 -12.08 -2.73 13.19
N ARG A 101 -10.88 -2.93 13.73
CA ARG A 101 -9.60 -2.57 13.10
C ARG A 101 -9.60 -1.14 12.59
N ALA A 102 -9.93 -0.18 13.45
CA ALA A 102 -9.90 1.23 13.09
C ALA A 102 -8.47 1.66 12.73
N ALA A 103 -8.31 2.30 11.56
CA ALA A 103 -7.04 2.84 11.09
C ALA A 103 -6.74 4.20 11.71
N SER A 104 -7.77 4.97 12.10
CA SER A 104 -7.65 6.29 12.70
C SER A 104 -8.78 6.57 13.68
N LEU A 105 -8.54 7.52 14.56
CA LEU A 105 -9.49 7.94 15.58
C LEU A 105 -9.60 9.47 15.60
N LEU A 106 -10.83 9.97 15.62
CA LEU A 106 -11.15 11.39 15.83
C LEU A 106 -12.01 11.51 17.09
N LEU A 107 -11.48 12.17 18.13
CA LEU A 107 -12.17 12.32 19.41
C LEU A 107 -12.91 13.65 19.50
N ARG A 108 -14.19 13.61 19.89
CA ARG A 108 -15.00 14.79 20.23
C ARG A 108 -14.64 15.36 21.60
N PRO A 109 -14.74 16.69 21.79
CA PRO A 109 -15.01 17.68 20.77
C PRO A 109 -13.78 17.94 19.89
N PHE A 110 -13.95 18.08 18.59
CA PHE A 110 -12.85 18.42 17.68
C PHE A 110 -13.16 19.69 16.86
N GLY A 111 -12.12 20.45 16.59
CA GLY A 111 -12.19 21.63 15.74
C GLY A 111 -11.77 21.33 14.31
N THR A 112 -11.91 22.33 13.42
CA THR A 112 -11.58 22.24 12.00
C THR A 112 -10.13 21.82 11.74
N GLU A 113 -9.18 22.33 12.51
CA GLU A 113 -7.76 22.02 12.31
C GLU A 113 -7.43 20.59 12.70
N GLN A 114 -7.93 20.13 13.84
CA GLN A 114 -7.71 18.77 14.32
C GLN A 114 -8.32 17.72 13.36
N SER A 115 -9.59 17.93 12.93
CA SER A 115 -10.26 17.03 11.98
C SER A 115 -9.53 17.00 10.63
N ARG A 116 -9.07 18.16 10.14
CA ARG A 116 -8.27 18.25 8.91
C ARG A 116 -6.99 17.44 9.02
N GLN A 117 -6.27 17.58 10.12
CA GLN A 117 -5.02 16.86 10.34
C GLN A 117 -5.24 15.33 10.38
N VAL A 118 -6.24 14.86 11.10
CA VAL A 118 -6.55 13.43 11.20
C VAL A 118 -7.00 12.87 9.86
N VAL A 119 -7.85 13.58 9.12
CA VAL A 119 -8.32 13.16 7.78
C VAL A 119 -7.16 13.11 6.78
N ASN A 120 -6.24 14.09 6.79
CA ASN A 120 -5.04 14.06 5.97
C ASN A 120 -4.18 12.83 6.29
N GLN A 121 -3.91 12.57 7.58
CA GLN A 121 -3.13 11.41 7.99
C GLN A 121 -3.80 10.09 7.56
N PHE A 122 -5.13 10.01 7.67
CA PHE A 122 -5.90 8.86 7.23
C PHE A 122 -5.72 8.58 5.73
N PHE A 123 -5.89 9.57 4.85
CA PHE A 123 -5.73 9.36 3.41
C PHE A 123 -4.28 9.14 3.01
N HIS A 124 -3.31 9.77 3.66
CA HIS A 124 -1.89 9.42 3.47
C HIS A 124 -1.59 7.96 3.80
N ALA A 125 -2.16 7.45 4.90
CA ALA A 125 -2.02 6.04 5.27
C ALA A 125 -2.76 5.12 4.29
N TYR A 126 -3.99 5.48 3.88
CA TYR A 126 -4.77 4.77 2.87
C TYR A 126 -3.97 4.57 1.58
N TYR A 127 -3.44 5.65 0.99
CA TYR A 127 -2.67 5.54 -0.24
C TYR A 127 -1.37 4.78 -0.08
N ARG A 128 -0.69 4.93 1.05
CA ARG A 128 0.50 4.14 1.36
C ARG A 128 0.19 2.64 1.46
N ASN A 129 -0.92 2.29 2.09
CA ASN A 129 -1.37 0.90 2.21
C ASN A 129 -1.81 0.35 0.86
N GLN A 130 -2.51 1.14 0.04
CA GLN A 130 -2.88 0.77 -1.33
C GLN A 130 -1.65 0.60 -2.24
N ALA A 131 -0.64 1.45 -2.10
CA ALA A 131 0.63 1.27 -2.81
C ALA A 131 1.35 -0.01 -2.38
N GLY A 132 1.21 -0.42 -1.11
CA GLY A 132 1.67 -1.70 -0.59
C GLY A 132 0.77 -2.89 -0.96
N GLN A 133 -0.52 -2.66 -1.22
CA GLN A 133 -1.52 -3.65 -1.64
C GLN A 133 -1.71 -3.75 -3.16
N LYS A 134 -1.08 -2.89 -3.99
CA LYS A 134 -0.88 -3.25 -5.39
C LYS A 134 -0.35 -4.67 -5.33
N GLU A 135 -1.14 -5.65 -5.76
CA GLU A 135 -0.88 -7.09 -5.69
C GLU A 135 0.62 -7.30 -5.71
N GLU A 136 1.19 -7.68 -4.57
CA GLU A 136 2.62 -7.88 -4.47
C GLU A 136 2.95 -8.91 -5.54
N ARG A 137 3.34 -8.42 -6.72
CA ARG A 137 3.58 -9.28 -7.86
C ARG A 137 4.53 -10.36 -7.39
N LYS A 138 4.15 -11.60 -7.60
CA LYS A 138 4.88 -12.75 -7.10
C LYS A 138 5.46 -13.54 -8.25
N MET A 139 6.70 -13.94 -8.12
CA MET A 139 7.30 -14.91 -9.01
C MET A 139 6.91 -16.30 -8.53
N VAL A 140 6.24 -17.07 -9.39
CA VAL A 140 5.96 -18.47 -9.10
C VAL A 140 7.11 -19.33 -9.66
N ILE A 141 7.72 -20.10 -8.77
CA ILE A 141 8.75 -21.08 -9.10
C ILE A 141 8.18 -22.47 -8.81
N GLU A 142 8.16 -23.32 -9.83
CA GLU A 142 7.77 -24.72 -9.69
C GLU A 142 9.04 -25.59 -9.65
N ASN A 143 9.14 -26.41 -8.61
CA ASN A 143 10.22 -27.36 -8.42
C ASN A 143 9.67 -28.72 -8.00
N ARG A 144 10.54 -29.72 -7.79
CA ARG A 144 10.14 -31.08 -7.38
C ARG A 144 9.41 -31.11 -6.01
N GLN A 145 9.51 -30.07 -5.21
CA GLN A 145 8.90 -29.95 -3.87
C GLN A 145 7.56 -29.20 -3.91
N GLY A 146 7.14 -28.69 -5.09
CA GLY A 146 5.90 -27.94 -5.27
C GLY A 146 6.07 -26.55 -5.87
N LYS A 147 5.04 -25.72 -5.74
CA LYS A 147 5.02 -24.32 -6.21
C LYS A 147 5.35 -23.41 -5.07
N ILE A 148 6.36 -22.55 -5.28
CA ILE A 148 6.77 -21.50 -4.33
C ILE A 148 6.43 -20.15 -4.95
N SER A 149 5.73 -19.32 -4.20
CA SER A 149 5.37 -17.95 -4.59
C SER A 149 6.28 -16.96 -3.86
N ILE A 150 7.10 -16.23 -4.61
CA ILE A 150 8.10 -15.28 -4.07
C ILE A 150 7.67 -13.86 -4.41
N PRO A 151 7.36 -13.02 -3.43
CA PRO A 151 7.10 -11.61 -3.65
C PRO A 151 8.28 -10.91 -4.33
N TYR A 152 8.00 -10.06 -5.34
CA TYR A 152 9.07 -9.32 -6.03
C TYR A 152 9.82 -8.39 -5.07
N SER A 153 9.14 -7.84 -4.07
CA SER A 153 9.73 -7.03 -3.01
C SER A 153 10.82 -7.74 -2.21
N LYS A 154 10.83 -9.08 -2.17
CA LYS A 154 11.85 -9.87 -1.44
C LYS A 154 13.02 -10.32 -2.31
N ILE A 155 12.98 -10.06 -3.61
CA ILE A 155 14.05 -10.45 -4.54
C ILE A 155 15.09 -9.35 -4.60
N TYR A 156 16.34 -9.68 -4.26
CA TYR A 156 17.50 -8.79 -4.32
C TYR A 156 18.05 -8.65 -5.74
N TYR A 157 18.28 -9.79 -6.39
CA TYR A 157 18.75 -9.83 -7.76
C TYR A 157 18.42 -11.18 -8.41
N LEU A 158 18.54 -11.20 -9.72
CA LEU A 158 18.43 -12.37 -10.57
C LEU A 158 19.77 -12.62 -11.23
N GLU A 159 20.18 -13.89 -11.28
CA GLU A 159 21.40 -14.34 -11.94
C GLU A 159 21.09 -15.48 -12.92
N VAL A 160 21.62 -15.39 -14.14
CA VAL A 160 21.60 -16.50 -15.09
C VAL A 160 22.91 -17.26 -15.04
N ARG A 161 22.85 -18.52 -14.66
CA ARG A 161 23.94 -19.48 -14.73
C ARG A 161 23.40 -20.86 -15.12
N GLU A 162 24.16 -21.64 -15.89
CA GLU A 162 23.80 -23.01 -16.29
C GLU A 162 22.38 -23.15 -16.90
N LYS A 163 21.99 -22.19 -17.75
CA LYS A 163 20.65 -22.13 -18.39
C LYS A 163 19.47 -22.02 -17.42
N LYS A 164 19.72 -21.67 -16.17
CA LYS A 164 18.71 -21.41 -15.15
C LYS A 164 18.82 -19.98 -14.65
N ILE A 165 17.70 -19.46 -14.17
CA ILE A 165 17.63 -18.20 -13.46
C ILE A 165 17.63 -18.53 -11.98
N PHE A 166 18.60 -17.98 -11.28
CA PHE A 166 18.69 -18.01 -9.83
C PHE A 166 18.09 -16.73 -9.27
N VAL A 167 17.15 -16.89 -8.36
CA VAL A 167 16.41 -15.82 -7.70
C VAL A 167 16.94 -15.67 -6.29
N ARG A 168 17.70 -14.61 -6.04
CA ARG A 168 18.34 -14.36 -4.76
C ARG A 168 17.48 -13.53 -3.84
N LEU A 169 17.19 -14.08 -2.68
CA LEU A 169 16.61 -13.40 -1.53
C LEU A 169 17.71 -13.14 -0.49
N LYS A 170 17.37 -12.51 0.63
CA LYS A 170 18.34 -12.24 1.71
C LYS A 170 19.13 -13.50 2.11
N ASP A 171 18.45 -14.55 2.51
CA ASP A 171 19.07 -15.76 3.10
C ASP A 171 18.81 -17.03 2.28
N LYS A 172 18.11 -16.93 1.13
CA LYS A 172 17.70 -18.07 0.30
C LYS A 172 17.92 -17.80 -1.16
N GLU A 173 18.09 -18.87 -1.91
CA GLU A 173 18.19 -18.84 -3.35
C GLU A 173 17.26 -19.91 -3.94
N TYR A 174 16.53 -19.55 -4.98
CA TYR A 174 15.67 -20.45 -5.73
C TYR A 174 16.10 -20.44 -7.20
N SER A 175 15.76 -21.48 -7.94
CA SER A 175 16.07 -21.51 -9.38
C SER A 175 14.88 -21.95 -10.20
N LYS A 176 14.73 -21.37 -11.40
CA LYS A 176 13.76 -21.77 -12.42
C LYS A 176 14.43 -21.82 -13.79
N TYR A 177 13.91 -22.62 -14.70
CA TYR A 177 14.33 -22.58 -16.09
C TYR A 177 13.78 -21.33 -16.77
N GLY A 178 14.55 -20.73 -17.67
CA GLY A 178 14.13 -19.57 -18.43
C GLY A 178 15.28 -18.67 -18.86
N THR A 179 14.94 -17.57 -19.52
CA THR A 179 15.89 -16.52 -19.92
C THR A 179 15.64 -15.25 -19.11
N LEU A 180 16.70 -14.50 -18.83
CA LEU A 180 16.57 -13.24 -18.08
C LEU A 180 15.66 -12.24 -18.80
N GLU A 181 15.69 -12.24 -20.13
CA GLU A 181 14.86 -11.37 -20.95
C GLU A 181 13.35 -11.65 -20.78
N ASN A 182 12.96 -12.92 -20.75
CA ASN A 182 11.56 -13.30 -20.55
C ASN A 182 11.10 -12.96 -19.14
N VAL A 183 11.94 -13.22 -18.14
CA VAL A 183 11.60 -12.91 -16.74
C VAL A 183 11.51 -11.40 -16.52
N LEU A 184 12.39 -10.60 -17.12
CA LEU A 184 12.33 -9.14 -17.01
C LEU A 184 11.06 -8.54 -17.63
N LYS A 185 10.45 -9.18 -18.64
CA LYS A 185 9.15 -8.75 -19.17
C LYS A 185 7.98 -8.98 -18.21
N GLU A 186 8.12 -9.97 -17.32
CA GLU A 186 7.12 -10.32 -16.29
C GLU A 186 7.32 -9.50 -15.02
N LEU A 187 8.56 -9.01 -14.75
CA LEU A 187 8.90 -8.25 -13.57
C LEU A 187 8.38 -6.81 -13.65
N SER A 188 8.24 -6.20 -12.48
CA SER A 188 7.94 -4.77 -12.36
C SER A 188 9.12 -3.90 -12.81
N ASP A 189 8.85 -2.60 -13.03
CA ASP A 189 9.87 -1.59 -13.34
C ASP A 189 10.89 -1.39 -12.19
N ASP A 190 10.69 -2.08 -11.06
CA ASP A 190 11.63 -2.06 -9.93
C ASP A 190 12.94 -2.80 -10.23
N PHE A 191 12.99 -3.61 -11.29
CA PHE A 191 14.20 -4.32 -11.69
C PHE A 191 14.92 -3.61 -12.83
N ILE A 192 16.25 -3.54 -12.70
CA ILE A 192 17.11 -2.98 -13.74
C ILE A 192 18.15 -4.02 -14.16
N ARG A 193 18.31 -4.20 -15.47
CA ARG A 193 19.36 -5.08 -16.00
C ARG A 193 20.70 -4.39 -15.87
N CYS A 194 21.67 -5.04 -15.26
CA CYS A 194 23.01 -4.49 -15.03
C CYS A 194 24.12 -5.28 -15.70
N HIS A 195 23.84 -6.50 -16.15
CA HIS A 195 24.77 -7.38 -16.84
C HIS A 195 24.04 -8.31 -17.78
N ARG A 196 24.73 -8.95 -18.74
CA ARG A 196 24.13 -9.99 -19.60
C ARG A 196 23.47 -11.12 -18.79
N SER A 197 23.98 -11.39 -17.59
CA SER A 197 23.51 -12.45 -16.70
C SER A 197 22.91 -11.96 -15.40
N PHE A 198 22.80 -10.65 -15.16
CA PHE A 198 22.28 -10.12 -13.89
C PHE A 198 21.27 -9.00 -14.09
N ALA A 199 20.24 -9.03 -13.23
CA ALA A 199 19.32 -7.93 -13.01
C ALA A 199 19.12 -7.72 -11.51
N VAL A 200 19.11 -6.47 -11.05
CA VAL A 200 19.00 -6.11 -9.63
C VAL A 200 17.68 -5.40 -9.35
N ASN A 201 17.15 -5.60 -8.17
CA ASN A 201 16.03 -4.81 -7.68
C ASN A 201 16.57 -3.45 -7.22
N LYS A 202 16.00 -2.38 -7.77
CA LYS A 202 16.40 -0.99 -7.53
C LYS A 202 16.30 -0.60 -6.06
N HIS A 203 15.32 -1.14 -5.32
CA HIS A 203 15.10 -0.85 -3.91
C HIS A 203 16.23 -1.33 -2.98
N TYR A 204 17.02 -2.30 -3.43
CA TYR A 204 18.13 -2.84 -2.65
C TYR A 204 19.49 -2.27 -3.02
N ILE A 205 19.56 -1.34 -4.00
CA ILE A 205 20.84 -0.72 -4.39
C ILE A 205 21.27 0.25 -3.28
N ASP A 206 22.37 -0.09 -2.61
CA ASP A 206 23.07 0.75 -1.62
C ASP A 206 23.96 1.77 -2.34
N ARG A 207 24.83 1.31 -3.23
CA ARG A 207 25.75 2.18 -3.98
C ARG A 207 26.19 1.56 -5.30
N VAL A 208 26.56 2.42 -6.24
CA VAL A 208 27.08 2.04 -7.55
C VAL A 208 28.49 2.58 -7.72
N LYS A 209 29.47 1.71 -7.96
CA LYS A 209 30.86 2.06 -8.25
C LYS A 209 31.20 1.78 -9.70
N LEU A 210 31.05 2.81 -10.54
CA LEU A 210 31.28 2.72 -11.99
C LEU A 210 32.73 2.40 -12.35
N SER A 211 33.68 2.83 -11.53
CA SER A 211 35.12 2.53 -11.68
C SER A 211 35.44 1.05 -11.45
N GLU A 212 34.71 0.42 -10.53
CA GLU A 212 34.87 -0.98 -10.18
C GLU A 212 34.00 -1.92 -11.03
N ASN A 213 33.13 -1.37 -11.89
CA ASN A 213 32.11 -2.12 -12.61
C ASN A 213 31.23 -2.97 -11.68
N ALA A 214 30.82 -2.40 -10.56
CA ALA A 214 30.08 -3.09 -9.51
C ALA A 214 28.90 -2.28 -9.00
N ILE A 215 27.82 -3.00 -8.64
CA ILE A 215 26.69 -2.53 -7.87
C ILE A 215 26.76 -3.23 -6.52
N TYR A 216 26.66 -2.46 -5.46
CA TYR A 216 26.56 -2.97 -4.10
C TYR A 216 25.10 -2.85 -3.66
N LEU A 217 24.53 -3.97 -3.27
CA LEU A 217 23.22 -4.05 -2.67
C LEU A 217 23.36 -4.04 -1.14
N GLU A 218 22.26 -3.87 -0.44
CA GLU A 218 22.22 -4.04 1.01
C GLU A 218 22.94 -5.33 1.45
N HIS A 219 23.44 -5.34 2.68
CA HIS A 219 24.24 -6.44 3.24
C HIS A 219 25.55 -6.75 2.48
N ASN A 220 26.12 -5.73 1.81
CA ASN A 220 27.36 -5.84 1.03
C ASN A 220 27.35 -6.89 -0.09
N ILE A 221 26.20 -7.21 -0.62
CA ILE A 221 26.09 -8.10 -1.78
C ILE A 221 26.60 -7.35 -3.02
N MET A 222 27.64 -7.86 -3.68
CA MET A 222 28.21 -7.28 -4.89
C MET A 222 27.66 -7.98 -6.13
N VAL A 223 27.14 -7.18 -7.09
CA VAL A 223 26.66 -7.64 -8.39
C VAL A 223 27.47 -6.96 -9.50
N PRO A 224 27.95 -7.70 -10.53
CA PRO A 224 28.75 -7.12 -11.60
C PRO A 224 27.93 -6.20 -12.49
N LEU A 225 28.55 -5.09 -12.94
CA LEU A 225 27.98 -4.12 -13.86
C LEU A 225 28.74 -4.15 -15.19
N SER A 226 28.05 -4.52 -16.27
CA SER A 226 28.63 -4.49 -17.62
C SER A 226 28.65 -3.07 -18.19
N ARG A 227 29.63 -2.77 -19.04
CA ARG A 227 29.79 -1.46 -19.69
C ARG A 227 28.55 -1.03 -20.47
N SER A 228 27.88 -1.97 -21.15
CA SER A 228 26.68 -1.71 -21.94
C SER A 228 25.47 -1.24 -21.14
N TYR A 229 25.40 -1.52 -19.83
CA TYR A 229 24.27 -1.14 -18.97
C TYR A 229 24.58 0.07 -18.07
N LYS A 230 25.80 0.65 -18.16
CA LYS A 230 26.16 1.81 -17.35
C LYS A 230 25.32 3.06 -17.63
N ALA A 231 24.89 3.25 -18.87
CA ALA A 231 24.11 4.43 -19.27
C ALA A 231 22.75 4.43 -18.57
N GLU A 232 22.02 3.32 -18.66
CA GLU A 232 20.70 3.15 -18.04
C GLU A 232 20.77 3.32 -16.52
N LEU A 233 21.80 2.73 -15.88
CA LEU A 233 21.98 2.86 -14.44
C LEU A 233 22.32 4.30 -14.01
N LYS A 234 23.10 5.03 -14.82
CA LYS A 234 23.38 6.46 -14.58
C LYS A 234 22.12 7.32 -14.65
N GLU A 235 21.24 7.06 -15.60
CA GLU A 235 19.95 7.76 -15.71
C GLU A 235 19.08 7.50 -14.50
N TYR A 236 19.00 6.24 -14.07
CA TYR A 236 18.30 5.89 -12.84
C TYR A 236 18.85 6.63 -11.61
N MET A 237 20.17 6.65 -11.42
CA MET A 237 20.81 7.36 -10.31
C MET A 237 20.55 8.88 -10.33
N LYS A 238 20.53 9.50 -11.53
CA LYS A 238 20.17 10.90 -11.68
C LYS A 238 18.72 11.18 -11.30
N SER A 239 17.79 10.29 -11.67
CA SER A 239 16.37 10.44 -11.33
C SER A 239 16.09 10.40 -9.82
N LEU A 240 16.96 9.76 -9.04
CA LEU A 240 16.88 9.76 -7.57
C LEU A 240 17.32 11.11 -6.98
N GLN A 241 18.32 11.78 -7.57
CA GLN A 241 18.84 13.08 -7.09
C GLN A 241 17.93 14.27 -7.42
N THR A 242 16.99 14.10 -8.36
CA THR A 242 16.06 15.17 -8.79
C THR A 242 14.74 15.16 -7.99
N LYS A 243 14.58 14.20 -7.08
CA LYS A 243 13.38 14.05 -6.23
C LYS A 243 13.55 14.55 -4.78
N GLU A 244 14.71 15.15 -4.47
CA GLU A 244 14.94 15.98 -3.27
C GLU A 244 14.73 17.46 -3.60
#